data_b0890155a65a34b09bb1d7b53ac06fea
#
_entry.id   b0890155a65a34b09bb1d7b53ac06fea
#
_cell.length_a   1.000
_cell.length_b   1.000
_cell.length_c   1.000
_cell.angle_alpha   90.00
_cell.angle_beta   90.00
_cell.angle_gamma   90.00
#
_symmetry.space_group_name_H-M   'P 1'
#
loop_
_entity.id
_entity.type
_entity.pdbx_description
1 polymer ?
#
loop_
_entity_poly.entity_id
_entity_poly.type
_entity_poly.pdbx_seq_one_letter_code
_entity_poly.pdbx_strand_id
1 'polypeptide(L)'
;MDFVQRPRMRHGRRLRWVLVLVLLYIALCSVGGIYLADGTLHPARRALTGEETTAFTSTVRAMKAELQEVSITTADQVVLRCWLLRPIASNGNAALALHGLADNRLGMTGYAEVLLAHGYTVLLPDARAHGVSGGELATYGRLERQDIHKWVDFLVAATHPRCVYGMGESLGAAELLQSLEEKPRFCAVVAESPFSTFREIAYDRMGQPFHTGPWVGRVLLRPMVEIAFLRVRWKYGLDMDQVSPEDAIARSHIPVLLIHGQIDRNIPVRHSRAIHEAAPQTVLWEVPGADHCGAIAAAPREFETRVLGWFDAAMVTKANALTTKGTKVHEGKRRSRAAAPPMAPGGAMHAE
;
A
#
# COMPACT_ATOMS: atom_id res chain seq x y z
N MET A 1 73.38 -33.52 -12.14
CA MET A 1 72.63 -32.44 -11.48
C MET A 1 71.49 -32.05 -12.37
N ASP A 2 70.33 -32.72 -12.17
CA ASP A 2 69.15 -32.43 -12.99
C ASP A 2 68.32 -31.33 -12.35
N PHE A 3 68.28 -30.17 -13.06
CA PHE A 3 67.40 -29.06 -12.70
C PHE A 3 65.95 -29.40 -13.10
N VAL A 4 65.11 -29.80 -12.16
CA VAL A 4 63.67 -29.98 -12.34
C VAL A 4 63.05 -28.61 -12.62
N GLN A 5 62.74 -28.34 -13.89
CA GLN A 5 61.92 -27.19 -14.29
C GLN A 5 60.51 -27.33 -13.77
N ARG A 6 60.12 -26.52 -12.77
CA ARG A 6 58.77 -26.44 -12.24
C ARG A 6 57.83 -25.82 -13.29
N PRO A 7 56.61 -26.38 -13.49
CA PRO A 7 55.68 -25.88 -14.49
C PRO A 7 55.00 -24.58 -14.01
N ARG A 8 55.60 -23.41 -14.26
CA ARG A 8 55.04 -22.07 -13.97
C ARG A 8 53.88 -21.63 -14.87
N MET A 9 53.60 -22.33 -15.96
CA MET A 9 52.66 -21.87 -17.02
C MET A 9 51.16 -22.14 -16.76
N ARG A 10 50.82 -23.04 -15.85
CA ARG A 10 49.40 -23.40 -15.61
C ARG A 10 48.63 -22.38 -14.75
N HIS A 11 49.25 -21.69 -13.83
CA HIS A 11 48.65 -20.72 -12.92
C HIS A 11 48.20 -19.44 -13.64
N GLY A 12 48.98 -18.86 -14.51
CA GLY A 12 48.66 -17.64 -15.23
C GLY A 12 47.47 -17.82 -16.19
N ARG A 13 47.33 -19.01 -16.81
CA ARG A 13 46.22 -19.31 -17.70
C ARG A 13 44.89 -19.48 -16.91
N ARG A 14 44.94 -20.12 -15.77
CA ARG A 14 43.77 -20.24 -14.86
C ARG A 14 43.33 -18.87 -14.33
N LEU A 15 44.24 -18.03 -13.91
CA LEU A 15 43.96 -16.67 -13.42
C LEU A 15 43.28 -15.81 -14.51
N ARG A 16 43.75 -15.90 -15.77
CA ARG A 16 43.11 -15.19 -16.90
C ARG A 16 41.67 -15.65 -17.13
N TRP A 17 41.41 -16.95 -17.07
CA TRP A 17 40.04 -17.45 -17.22
C TRP A 17 39.13 -17.02 -16.07
N VAL A 18 39.61 -17.02 -14.83
CA VAL A 18 38.86 -16.51 -13.67
C VAL A 18 38.54 -15.03 -13.86
N LEU A 19 39.51 -14.22 -14.29
CA LEU A 19 39.27 -12.80 -14.57
C LEU A 19 38.24 -12.60 -15.68
N VAL A 20 38.30 -13.36 -16.76
CA VAL A 20 37.29 -13.28 -17.83
C VAL A 20 35.89 -13.63 -17.30
N LEU A 21 35.78 -14.69 -16.52
CA LEU A 21 34.47 -15.09 -15.94
C LEU A 21 33.91 -14.02 -15.00
N VAL A 22 34.77 -13.40 -14.17
CA VAL A 22 34.36 -12.30 -13.28
C VAL A 22 33.89 -11.08 -14.09
N LEU A 23 34.63 -10.71 -15.14
CA LEU A 23 34.22 -9.60 -16.01
C LEU A 23 32.90 -9.88 -16.75
N LEU A 24 32.71 -11.10 -17.23
CA LEU A 24 31.45 -11.52 -17.85
C LEU A 24 30.28 -11.48 -16.85
N TYR A 25 30.50 -11.93 -15.63
CA TYR A 25 29.50 -11.86 -14.57
C TYR A 25 29.13 -10.41 -14.23
N ILE A 26 30.11 -9.52 -14.07
CA ILE A 26 29.88 -8.08 -13.83
C ILE A 26 29.11 -7.47 -15.00
N ALA A 27 29.48 -7.77 -16.24
CA ALA A 27 28.78 -7.28 -17.43
C ALA A 27 27.34 -7.77 -17.47
N LEU A 28 27.09 -9.05 -17.19
CA LEU A 28 25.75 -9.63 -17.10
C LEU A 28 24.90 -8.94 -16.03
N CYS A 29 25.45 -8.76 -14.81
CA CYS A 29 24.75 -8.06 -13.72
C CYS A 29 24.47 -6.60 -14.08
N SER A 30 25.38 -5.93 -14.80
CA SER A 30 25.21 -4.53 -15.22
C SER A 30 24.08 -4.40 -16.24
N VAL A 31 24.10 -5.20 -17.30
CA VAL A 31 23.06 -5.18 -18.34
C VAL A 31 21.70 -5.57 -17.74
N GLY A 32 21.67 -6.67 -16.97
CA GLY A 32 20.45 -7.14 -16.30
C GLY A 32 19.90 -6.11 -15.32
N GLY A 33 20.74 -5.48 -14.50
CA GLY A 33 20.32 -4.46 -13.53
C GLY A 33 19.73 -3.21 -14.21
N ILE A 34 20.32 -2.75 -15.32
CA ILE A 34 19.78 -1.63 -16.11
C ILE A 34 18.40 -1.98 -16.69
N TYR A 35 18.27 -3.19 -17.27
CA TYR A 35 17.00 -3.66 -17.84
C TYR A 35 15.90 -3.79 -16.77
N LEU A 36 16.23 -4.39 -15.62
CA LEU A 36 15.30 -4.53 -14.49
C LEU A 36 14.85 -3.17 -13.97
N ALA A 37 15.76 -2.20 -13.84
CA ALA A 37 15.43 -0.85 -13.36
C ALA A 37 14.34 -0.19 -14.21
N ASP A 38 14.53 -0.21 -15.53
CA ASP A 38 13.58 0.44 -16.45
C ASP A 38 12.27 -0.37 -16.55
N GLY A 39 12.33 -1.71 -16.63
CA GLY A 39 11.16 -2.58 -16.71
C GLY A 39 10.28 -2.56 -15.46
N THR A 40 10.88 -2.45 -14.28
CA THR A 40 10.14 -2.44 -13.01
C THR A 40 9.28 -1.19 -12.85
N LEU A 41 9.80 -0.01 -13.24
CA LEU A 41 9.07 1.24 -13.10
C LEU A 41 8.01 1.49 -14.20
N HIS A 42 8.03 0.69 -15.28
CA HIS A 42 7.09 0.82 -16.41
C HIS A 42 6.24 -0.46 -16.53
N PRO A 43 5.25 -0.67 -15.64
CA PRO A 43 4.40 -1.86 -15.70
C PRO A 43 3.57 -1.88 -16.99
N ALA A 44 3.24 -3.08 -17.42
CA ALA A 44 2.23 -3.24 -18.48
C ALA A 44 0.90 -2.65 -18.01
N ARG A 45 0.23 -1.89 -18.88
CA ARG A 45 -1.09 -1.33 -18.58
C ARG A 45 -2.17 -2.30 -19.04
N ARG A 46 -2.97 -2.80 -18.10
CA ARG A 46 -4.21 -3.51 -18.45
C ARG A 46 -5.23 -2.49 -18.96
N ALA A 47 -5.66 -2.65 -20.21
CA ALA A 47 -6.69 -1.79 -20.77
C ALA A 47 -8.02 -2.01 -20.04
N LEU A 48 -8.78 -0.93 -19.86
CA LEU A 48 -10.17 -0.98 -19.42
C LEU A 48 -11.05 -1.03 -20.66
N THR A 49 -11.68 -2.17 -20.93
CA THR A 49 -12.53 -2.33 -22.12
C THR A 49 -13.96 -1.79 -21.89
N GLY A 50 -14.62 -1.39 -22.99
CA GLY A 50 -16.02 -0.95 -22.91
C GLY A 50 -16.96 -2.06 -22.47
N GLU A 51 -16.67 -3.31 -22.83
CA GLU A 51 -17.44 -4.48 -22.41
C GLU A 51 -17.34 -4.71 -20.89
N GLU A 52 -16.13 -4.74 -20.33
CA GLU A 52 -15.90 -4.89 -18.88
C GLU A 52 -16.56 -3.74 -18.10
N THR A 53 -16.43 -2.51 -18.60
CA THR A 53 -17.07 -1.33 -18.00
C THR A 53 -18.59 -1.46 -17.97
N THR A 54 -19.19 -1.90 -19.06
CA THR A 54 -20.64 -2.09 -19.19
C THR A 54 -21.12 -3.21 -18.29
N ALA A 55 -20.42 -4.33 -18.25
CA ALA A 55 -20.72 -5.47 -17.37
C ALA A 55 -20.71 -5.07 -15.89
N PHE A 56 -19.62 -4.39 -15.44
CA PHE A 56 -19.53 -3.95 -14.06
C PHE A 56 -20.56 -2.86 -13.71
N THR A 57 -20.84 -1.92 -14.63
CA THR A 57 -21.89 -0.92 -14.43
C THR A 57 -23.26 -1.58 -14.23
N SER A 58 -23.54 -2.66 -14.95
CA SER A 58 -24.77 -3.44 -14.79
C SER A 58 -24.83 -4.15 -13.43
N THR A 59 -23.74 -4.72 -12.98
CA THR A 59 -23.60 -5.30 -11.63
C THR A 59 -23.86 -4.27 -10.54
N VAL A 60 -23.21 -3.10 -10.61
CA VAL A 60 -23.40 -2.01 -9.66
C VAL A 60 -24.86 -1.56 -9.59
N ARG A 61 -25.51 -1.44 -10.75
CA ARG A 61 -26.93 -1.09 -10.82
C ARG A 61 -27.85 -2.16 -10.20
N ALA A 62 -27.55 -3.44 -10.44
CA ALA A 62 -28.26 -4.56 -9.83
C ALA A 62 -28.12 -4.56 -8.29
N MET A 63 -27.00 -4.09 -7.77
CA MET A 63 -26.75 -3.88 -6.34
C MET A 63 -27.40 -2.60 -5.78
N LYS A 64 -28.24 -1.91 -6.56
CA LYS A 64 -28.87 -0.63 -6.18
C LYS A 64 -27.83 0.42 -5.79
N ALA A 65 -26.81 0.57 -6.62
CA ALA A 65 -25.78 1.59 -6.50
C ALA A 65 -25.61 2.35 -7.82
N GLU A 66 -25.00 3.53 -7.75
CA GLU A 66 -24.65 4.36 -8.88
C GLU A 66 -23.14 4.33 -9.09
N LEU A 67 -22.69 4.27 -10.36
CA LEU A 67 -21.32 4.40 -10.75
C LEU A 67 -21.12 5.77 -11.41
N GLN A 68 -20.19 6.54 -10.88
CA GLN A 68 -19.75 7.82 -11.42
C GLN A 68 -18.26 7.76 -11.79
N GLU A 69 -17.88 8.12 -13.01
CA GLU A 69 -16.49 8.36 -13.33
C GLU A 69 -16.03 9.71 -12.79
N VAL A 70 -14.89 9.71 -12.11
CA VAL A 70 -14.28 10.91 -11.54
C VAL A 70 -12.78 10.94 -11.83
N SER A 71 -12.22 12.14 -11.79
CA SER A 71 -10.78 12.33 -11.94
C SER A 71 -10.27 13.41 -11.00
N ILE A 72 -9.00 13.29 -10.62
CA ILE A 72 -8.24 14.31 -9.90
C ILE A 72 -6.95 14.60 -10.64
N THR A 73 -6.41 15.79 -10.45
CA THR A 73 -5.06 16.15 -10.94
C THR A 73 -4.11 16.24 -9.77
N THR A 74 -2.99 15.54 -9.85
CA THR A 74 -1.94 15.51 -8.82
C THR A 74 -1.12 16.80 -8.83
N ALA A 75 -0.22 16.99 -7.85
CA ALA A 75 0.63 18.17 -7.80
C ALA A 75 1.63 18.22 -8.97
N ASP A 76 2.06 17.06 -9.45
CA ASP A 76 2.91 16.88 -10.63
C ASP A 76 2.12 16.80 -11.96
N GLN A 77 0.89 17.30 -11.96
CA GLN A 77 0.00 17.44 -13.15
C GLN A 77 -0.41 16.10 -13.78
N VAL A 78 -0.32 15.00 -13.08
CA VAL A 78 -0.84 13.71 -13.55
C VAL A 78 -2.36 13.65 -13.32
N VAL A 79 -3.11 13.29 -14.35
CA VAL A 79 -4.56 13.06 -14.26
C VAL A 79 -4.80 11.62 -13.85
N LEU A 80 -5.37 11.42 -12.66
CA LEU A 80 -5.78 10.12 -12.17
C LEU A 80 -7.28 9.93 -12.37
N ARG A 81 -7.68 8.70 -12.70
CA ARG A 81 -9.07 8.30 -13.00
C ARG A 81 -9.56 7.28 -11.99
N CYS A 82 -10.84 7.35 -11.65
CA CYS A 82 -11.46 6.36 -10.76
C CYS A 82 -12.95 6.18 -11.03
N TRP A 83 -13.53 5.15 -10.42
CA TRP A 83 -14.97 5.00 -10.23
C TRP A 83 -15.36 5.31 -8.79
N LEU A 84 -16.37 6.15 -8.64
CA LEU A 84 -17.05 6.39 -7.37
C LEU A 84 -18.39 5.63 -7.39
N LEU A 85 -18.53 4.68 -6.49
CA LEU A 85 -19.71 3.82 -6.36
C LEU A 85 -20.52 4.28 -5.15
N ARG A 86 -21.78 4.66 -5.36
CA ARG A 86 -22.66 5.17 -4.30
C ARG A 86 -23.85 4.25 -4.13
N PRO A 87 -23.98 3.51 -3.00
CA PRO A 87 -25.18 2.73 -2.73
C PRO A 87 -26.36 3.65 -2.41
N ILE A 88 -27.58 3.30 -2.85
CA ILE A 88 -28.80 4.05 -2.53
C ILE A 88 -29.04 4.03 -1.02
N ALA A 89 -28.83 2.90 -0.37
CA ALA A 89 -28.91 2.75 1.09
C ALA A 89 -27.50 2.82 1.71
N SER A 90 -26.98 4.04 1.87
CA SER A 90 -25.64 4.23 2.45
C SER A 90 -25.64 4.05 3.97
N ASN A 91 -24.61 3.36 4.49
CA ASN A 91 -24.31 3.27 5.92
C ASN A 91 -23.56 4.50 6.46
N GLY A 92 -23.28 5.50 5.61
CA GLY A 92 -22.57 6.73 5.95
C GLY A 92 -21.06 6.60 6.04
N ASN A 93 -20.47 5.47 5.63
CA ASN A 93 -19.04 5.24 5.59
C ASN A 93 -18.55 5.13 4.13
N ALA A 94 -17.26 5.34 3.92
CA ALA A 94 -16.65 5.21 2.62
C ALA A 94 -15.35 4.39 2.68
N ALA A 95 -15.01 3.74 1.56
CA ALA A 95 -13.79 2.98 1.40
C ALA A 95 -13.05 3.37 0.12
N LEU A 96 -11.72 3.44 0.20
CA LEU A 96 -10.81 3.53 -0.93
C LEU A 96 -10.22 2.15 -1.18
N ALA A 97 -10.36 1.59 -2.39
CA ALA A 97 -9.87 0.26 -2.72
C ALA A 97 -8.85 0.31 -3.86
N LEU A 98 -7.64 -0.22 -3.63
CA LEU A 98 -6.44 -0.07 -4.46
C LEU A 98 -6.00 -1.40 -5.05
N HIS A 99 -5.89 -1.47 -6.37
CA HIS A 99 -5.55 -2.67 -7.14
C HIS A 99 -4.05 -3.01 -7.15
N GLY A 100 -3.73 -4.21 -7.63
CA GLY A 100 -2.37 -4.71 -7.76
C GLY A 100 -1.59 -4.20 -8.98
N LEU A 101 -0.31 -4.58 -9.07
CA LEU A 101 0.59 -4.22 -10.17
C LEU A 101 0.09 -4.75 -11.51
N ALA A 102 0.24 -3.95 -12.57
CA ALA A 102 -0.15 -4.25 -13.94
C ALA A 102 -1.65 -4.55 -14.14
N ASP A 103 -2.49 -4.19 -13.17
CA ASP A 103 -3.95 -4.28 -13.23
C ASP A 103 -4.60 -2.89 -13.40
N ASN A 104 -5.87 -2.79 -13.15
CA ASN A 104 -6.67 -1.57 -13.11
C ASN A 104 -7.77 -1.72 -12.04
N ARG A 105 -8.63 -0.71 -11.91
CA ARG A 105 -9.75 -0.67 -10.95
C ARG A 105 -10.66 -1.90 -10.96
N LEU A 106 -10.69 -2.69 -12.05
CA LEU A 106 -11.49 -3.91 -12.13
C LEU A 106 -10.97 -5.02 -11.20
N GLY A 107 -9.69 -5.04 -10.87
CA GLY A 107 -9.14 -5.99 -9.87
C GLY A 107 -9.82 -5.88 -8.53
N MET A 108 -10.35 -4.69 -8.18
CA MET A 108 -11.02 -4.45 -6.89
C MET A 108 -12.55 -4.62 -6.92
N THR A 109 -13.12 -5.11 -8.02
CA THR A 109 -14.60 -5.20 -8.12
C THR A 109 -15.22 -6.17 -7.14
N GLY A 110 -14.60 -7.33 -6.91
CA GLY A 110 -15.08 -8.30 -5.93
C GLY A 110 -15.10 -7.75 -4.50
N TYR A 111 -14.07 -6.99 -4.12
CA TYR A 111 -14.02 -6.29 -2.83
C TYR A 111 -15.07 -5.18 -2.75
N ALA A 112 -15.26 -4.44 -3.85
CA ALA A 112 -16.26 -3.39 -3.93
C ALA A 112 -17.69 -3.95 -3.78
N GLU A 113 -17.98 -5.11 -4.36
CA GLU A 113 -19.29 -5.78 -4.23
C GLU A 113 -19.59 -6.11 -2.77
N VAL A 114 -18.63 -6.65 -2.03
CA VAL A 114 -18.77 -6.91 -0.59
C VAL A 114 -19.09 -5.60 0.16
N LEU A 115 -18.33 -4.55 -0.10
CA LEU A 115 -18.53 -3.26 0.59
C LEU A 115 -19.86 -2.59 0.23
N LEU A 116 -20.24 -2.60 -1.06
CA LEU A 116 -21.52 -2.06 -1.52
C LEU A 116 -22.73 -2.80 -0.93
N ALA A 117 -22.66 -4.13 -0.81
CA ALA A 117 -23.70 -4.94 -0.19
C ALA A 117 -23.97 -4.52 1.27
N HIS A 118 -22.96 -3.94 1.94
CA HIS A 118 -23.05 -3.42 3.31
C HIS A 118 -23.19 -1.88 3.38
N GLY A 119 -23.52 -1.24 2.27
CA GLY A 119 -23.86 0.18 2.22
C GLY A 119 -22.68 1.15 2.26
N TYR A 120 -21.45 0.70 2.03
CA TYR A 120 -20.30 1.58 1.91
C TYR A 120 -20.27 2.29 0.56
N THR A 121 -19.95 3.57 0.56
CA THR A 121 -19.52 4.26 -0.67
C THR A 121 -18.11 3.81 -1.00
N VAL A 122 -17.82 3.41 -2.26
CA VAL A 122 -16.51 2.84 -2.63
C VAL A 122 -15.87 3.68 -3.72
N LEU A 123 -14.59 3.98 -3.56
CA LEU A 123 -13.75 4.66 -4.56
C LEU A 123 -12.73 3.67 -5.12
N LEU A 124 -12.74 3.45 -6.43
CA LEU A 124 -11.88 2.52 -7.16
C LEU A 124 -10.98 3.30 -8.15
N PRO A 125 -9.83 3.82 -7.73
CA PRO A 125 -8.92 4.49 -8.68
C PRO A 125 -8.10 3.49 -9.48
N ASP A 126 -7.70 3.88 -10.69
CA ASP A 126 -6.49 3.36 -11.29
C ASP A 126 -5.29 4.10 -10.68
N ALA A 127 -4.29 3.37 -10.22
CA ALA A 127 -3.04 3.95 -9.77
C ALA A 127 -2.33 4.69 -10.91
N ARG A 128 -1.39 5.60 -10.59
CA ARG A 128 -0.53 6.20 -11.62
C ARG A 128 0.16 5.12 -12.46
N ALA A 129 0.38 5.38 -13.73
CA ALA A 129 0.93 4.43 -14.71
C ALA A 129 0.11 3.15 -14.93
N HIS A 130 -1.13 3.06 -14.41
CA HIS A 130 -2.02 1.91 -14.58
C HIS A 130 -3.35 2.30 -15.23
N GLY A 131 -4.05 1.31 -15.78
CA GLY A 131 -5.36 1.48 -16.38
C GLY A 131 -5.43 2.67 -17.33
N VAL A 132 -6.39 3.58 -17.09
CA VAL A 132 -6.58 4.82 -17.85
C VAL A 132 -6.10 6.07 -17.10
N SER A 133 -5.43 5.92 -15.95
CA SER A 133 -4.75 7.00 -15.27
C SER A 133 -3.48 7.42 -15.99
N GLY A 134 -3.10 8.69 -15.83
CA GLY A 134 -1.86 9.26 -16.35
C GLY A 134 -0.62 8.76 -15.57
N GLY A 135 0.52 9.42 -15.86
CA GLY A 135 1.82 9.05 -15.31
C GLY A 135 2.52 7.98 -16.14
N GLU A 136 3.83 7.95 -16.05
CA GLU A 136 4.67 6.98 -16.80
C GLU A 136 5.31 5.95 -15.86
N LEU A 137 5.48 6.30 -14.59
CA LEU A 137 6.19 5.49 -13.62
C LEU A 137 5.25 5.00 -12.51
N ALA A 138 5.34 3.71 -12.20
CA ALA A 138 4.88 3.14 -10.94
C ALA A 138 6.03 3.20 -9.94
N THR A 139 5.86 3.91 -8.84
CA THR A 139 6.94 4.18 -7.88
C THR A 139 6.79 3.43 -6.55
N TYR A 140 5.87 2.47 -6.53
CA TYR A 140 5.66 1.50 -5.44
C TYR A 140 5.39 2.16 -4.08
N GLY A 141 4.73 3.31 -4.08
CA GLY A 141 4.37 4.07 -2.87
C GLY A 141 5.15 5.38 -2.70
N ARG A 142 6.19 5.69 -3.49
CA ARG A 142 6.93 6.96 -3.36
C ARG A 142 6.10 8.17 -3.75
N LEU A 143 5.41 8.10 -4.87
CA LEU A 143 4.49 9.13 -5.36
C LEU A 143 3.03 8.76 -5.06
N GLU A 144 2.70 7.48 -5.12
CA GLU A 144 1.33 6.96 -4.94
C GLU A 144 0.76 7.30 -3.56
N ARG A 145 1.57 7.38 -2.50
CA ARG A 145 1.10 7.82 -1.17
C ARG A 145 0.45 9.21 -1.19
N GLN A 146 0.97 10.13 -2.01
CA GLN A 146 0.39 11.47 -2.17
C GLN A 146 -0.90 11.43 -3.01
N ASP A 147 -0.96 10.53 -3.99
CA ASP A 147 -2.18 10.30 -4.78
C ASP A 147 -3.30 9.74 -3.88
N ILE A 148 -2.97 8.79 -2.99
CA ILE A 148 -3.90 8.24 -2.01
C ILE A 148 -4.44 9.33 -1.10
N HIS A 149 -3.59 10.24 -0.59
CA HIS A 149 -4.04 11.37 0.23
C HIS A 149 -5.03 12.26 -0.54
N LYS A 150 -4.76 12.55 -1.81
CA LYS A 150 -5.69 13.34 -2.65
C LYS A 150 -7.00 12.61 -2.91
N TRP A 151 -6.98 11.30 -3.13
CA TRP A 151 -8.19 10.50 -3.26
C TRP A 151 -9.02 10.50 -1.97
N VAL A 152 -8.37 10.41 -0.80
CA VAL A 152 -9.06 10.51 0.48
C VAL A 152 -9.66 11.90 0.68
N ASP A 153 -8.94 12.97 0.33
CA ASP A 153 -9.45 14.35 0.38
C ASP A 153 -10.69 14.52 -0.51
N PHE A 154 -10.62 14.00 -1.75
CA PHE A 154 -11.76 13.98 -2.67
C PHE A 154 -12.94 13.21 -2.08
N LEU A 155 -12.71 11.99 -1.57
CA LEU A 155 -13.76 11.15 -1.00
C LEU A 155 -14.44 11.82 0.21
N VAL A 156 -13.67 12.44 1.09
CA VAL A 156 -14.20 13.21 2.23
C VAL A 156 -15.03 14.40 1.77
N ALA A 157 -14.54 15.17 0.80
CA ALA A 157 -15.26 16.34 0.27
C ALA A 157 -16.54 15.95 -0.48
N ALA A 158 -16.52 14.86 -1.22
CA ALA A 158 -17.63 14.42 -2.07
C ALA A 158 -18.74 13.68 -1.31
N THR A 159 -18.44 13.05 -0.16
CA THR A 159 -19.38 12.13 0.50
C THR A 159 -19.59 12.42 2.00
N HIS A 160 -18.76 13.26 2.62
CA HIS A 160 -18.81 13.60 4.05
C HIS A 160 -18.95 12.36 4.96
N PRO A 161 -18.09 11.33 4.81
CA PRO A 161 -18.28 10.06 5.49
C PRO A 161 -17.98 10.17 6.99
N ARG A 162 -18.65 9.32 7.79
CA ARG A 162 -18.32 9.18 9.22
C ARG A 162 -16.90 8.61 9.41
N CYS A 163 -16.57 7.60 8.61
CA CYS A 163 -15.25 6.98 8.52
C CYS A 163 -14.85 6.76 7.07
N VAL A 164 -13.55 6.93 6.78
CA VAL A 164 -12.90 6.45 5.55
C VAL A 164 -12.08 5.24 5.91
N TYR A 165 -12.26 4.16 5.16
CA TYR A 165 -11.48 2.93 5.27
C TYR A 165 -10.61 2.75 4.04
N GLY A 166 -9.47 2.10 4.22
CA GLY A 166 -8.59 1.71 3.11
C GLY A 166 -8.64 0.19 2.92
N MET A 167 -8.62 -0.23 1.67
CA MET A 167 -8.43 -1.63 1.28
C MET A 167 -7.48 -1.68 0.11
N GLY A 168 -6.52 -2.58 0.11
CA GLY A 168 -5.59 -2.73 -0.99
C GLY A 168 -5.10 -4.16 -1.12
N GLU A 169 -4.78 -4.54 -2.36
CA GLU A 169 -4.17 -5.82 -2.66
C GLU A 169 -2.78 -5.64 -3.26
N SER A 170 -1.84 -6.53 -2.95
CA SER A 170 -0.50 -6.59 -3.57
C SER A 170 0.21 -5.23 -3.56
N LEU A 171 0.46 -4.63 -4.74
CA LEU A 171 1.03 -3.28 -4.87
C LEU A 171 0.15 -2.25 -4.16
N GLY A 172 -1.16 -2.25 -4.38
CA GLY A 172 -2.10 -1.31 -3.75
C GLY A 172 -2.11 -1.43 -2.23
N ALA A 173 -1.93 -2.64 -1.68
CA ALA A 173 -1.75 -2.85 -0.25
C ALA A 173 -0.46 -2.18 0.26
N ALA A 174 0.66 -2.36 -0.44
CA ALA A 174 1.93 -1.76 -0.08
C ALA A 174 1.91 -0.22 -0.18
N GLU A 175 1.26 0.33 -1.19
CA GLU A 175 1.06 1.77 -1.36
C GLU A 175 0.18 2.35 -0.25
N LEU A 176 -0.92 1.66 0.07
CA LEU A 176 -1.83 2.03 1.15
C LEU A 176 -1.09 2.10 2.50
N LEU A 177 -0.32 1.06 2.85
CA LEU A 177 0.44 1.03 4.09
C LEU A 177 1.43 2.20 4.19
N GLN A 178 2.12 2.54 3.10
CA GLN A 178 3.05 3.67 3.07
C GLN A 178 2.36 5.04 3.16
N SER A 179 1.08 5.13 2.76
CA SER A 179 0.30 6.36 2.88
C SER A 179 -0.09 6.69 4.33
N LEU A 180 0.03 5.74 5.27
CA LEU A 180 -0.38 5.91 6.66
C LEU A 180 0.66 6.62 7.54
N GLU A 181 1.86 6.86 7.03
CA GLU A 181 2.91 7.59 7.74
C GLU A 181 2.57 9.08 7.90
N GLU A 182 2.00 9.71 6.86
CA GLU A 182 1.73 11.14 6.79
C GLU A 182 0.22 11.43 6.84
N LYS A 183 -0.25 12.15 7.86
CA LYS A 183 -1.64 12.66 7.98
C LYS A 183 -2.73 11.62 7.66
N PRO A 184 -2.70 10.45 8.31
CA PRO A 184 -3.66 9.40 8.01
C PRO A 184 -5.08 9.85 8.35
N ARG A 185 -5.99 9.75 7.37
CA ARG A 185 -7.42 10.04 7.54
C ARG A 185 -8.27 8.79 7.60
N PHE A 186 -7.63 7.62 7.55
CA PHE A 186 -8.33 6.35 7.64
C PHE A 186 -8.72 6.01 9.08
N CYS A 187 -9.90 5.44 9.27
CA CYS A 187 -10.31 4.87 10.54
C CYS A 187 -9.65 3.50 10.79
N ALA A 188 -9.54 2.70 9.73
CA ALA A 188 -8.79 1.45 9.68
C ALA A 188 -8.49 1.08 8.23
N VAL A 189 -7.56 0.17 8.03
CA VAL A 189 -7.21 -0.36 6.71
C VAL A 189 -7.08 -1.88 6.72
N VAL A 190 -7.28 -2.47 5.53
CA VAL A 190 -7.04 -3.87 5.21
C VAL A 190 -6.02 -3.93 4.10
N ALA A 191 -4.96 -4.70 4.28
CA ALA A 191 -3.89 -4.88 3.30
C ALA A 191 -3.70 -6.37 3.00
N GLU A 192 -4.04 -6.79 1.79
CA GLU A 192 -3.90 -8.18 1.35
C GLU A 192 -2.63 -8.37 0.53
N SER A 193 -1.83 -9.36 0.91
CA SER A 193 -0.58 -9.76 0.24
C SER A 193 0.42 -8.60 -0.03
N PRO A 194 0.68 -7.67 0.93
CA PRO A 194 1.69 -6.64 0.73
C PRO A 194 3.10 -7.21 0.77
N PHE A 195 4.05 -6.56 0.08
CA PHE A 195 5.47 -6.79 0.35
C PHE A 195 5.95 -5.95 1.54
N SER A 196 7.01 -6.41 2.26
CA SER A 196 7.54 -5.69 3.43
C SER A 196 8.40 -4.50 3.04
N THR A 197 9.42 -4.74 2.19
CA THR A 197 10.27 -3.71 1.60
C THR A 197 10.48 -4.01 0.12
N PHE A 198 10.77 -2.97 -0.68
CA PHE A 198 11.05 -3.18 -2.11
C PHE A 198 12.31 -4.01 -2.34
N ARG A 199 13.29 -3.88 -1.48
CA ARG A 199 14.54 -4.67 -1.54
C ARG A 199 14.29 -6.16 -1.32
N GLU A 200 13.47 -6.51 -0.35
CA GLU A 200 13.14 -7.90 -0.05
C GLU A 200 12.34 -8.57 -1.18
N ILE A 201 11.35 -7.87 -1.73
CA ILE A 201 10.59 -8.42 -2.87
C ILE A 201 11.46 -8.49 -4.14
N ALA A 202 12.42 -7.59 -4.34
CA ALA A 202 13.37 -7.68 -5.44
C ALA A 202 14.23 -8.96 -5.34
N TYR A 203 14.69 -9.32 -4.14
CA TYR A 203 15.42 -10.57 -3.93
C TYR A 203 14.55 -11.81 -4.19
N ASP A 204 13.29 -11.81 -3.77
CA ASP A 204 12.36 -12.90 -4.08
C ASP A 204 12.15 -13.04 -5.58
N ARG A 205 11.91 -11.92 -6.28
CA ARG A 205 11.75 -11.92 -7.75
C ARG A 205 12.95 -12.52 -8.47
N MET A 206 14.16 -12.24 -8.02
CA MET A 206 15.38 -12.83 -8.57
C MET A 206 15.48 -14.34 -8.30
N GLY A 207 14.96 -14.83 -7.19
CA GLY A 207 14.99 -16.23 -6.80
C GLY A 207 13.84 -17.08 -7.35
N GLN A 208 12.69 -16.47 -7.68
CA GLN A 208 11.50 -17.17 -8.15
C GLN A 208 11.75 -18.12 -9.35
N PRO A 209 12.45 -17.73 -10.43
CA PRO A 209 12.74 -18.61 -11.56
C PRO A 209 13.53 -19.87 -11.17
N PHE A 210 14.24 -19.83 -10.05
CA PHE A 210 15.10 -20.92 -9.55
C PHE A 210 14.49 -21.66 -8.36
N HIS A 211 13.28 -21.26 -7.91
CA HIS A 211 12.62 -21.83 -6.71
C HIS A 211 13.48 -21.76 -5.45
N THR A 212 14.31 -20.74 -5.30
CA THR A 212 15.29 -20.59 -4.21
C THR A 212 14.87 -19.56 -3.15
N GLY A 213 13.64 -19.01 -3.23
CA GLY A 213 13.27 -17.86 -2.43
C GLY A 213 14.25 -16.70 -2.65
N PRO A 214 14.53 -15.86 -1.66
CA PRO A 214 15.39 -14.68 -1.83
C PRO A 214 16.88 -15.01 -1.92
N TRP A 215 17.29 -16.28 -1.75
CA TRP A 215 18.72 -16.63 -1.62
C TRP A 215 19.54 -16.25 -2.86
N VAL A 216 19.09 -16.62 -4.06
CA VAL A 216 19.79 -16.28 -5.32
C VAL A 216 19.87 -14.76 -5.49
N GLY A 217 18.80 -14.02 -5.19
CA GLY A 217 18.80 -12.56 -5.22
C GLY A 217 19.77 -11.93 -4.24
N ARG A 218 19.79 -12.41 -3.00
CA ARG A 218 20.65 -11.85 -1.93
C ARG A 218 22.14 -12.20 -2.08
N VAL A 219 22.46 -13.33 -2.69
CA VAL A 219 23.84 -13.83 -2.76
C VAL A 219 24.38 -13.71 -4.18
N LEU A 220 23.77 -14.42 -5.13
CA LEU A 220 24.32 -14.53 -6.48
C LEU A 220 23.97 -13.31 -7.37
N LEU A 221 22.74 -12.80 -7.31
CA LEU A 221 22.27 -11.71 -8.16
C LEU A 221 22.20 -10.36 -7.43
N ARG A 222 22.75 -10.29 -6.22
CA ARG A 222 22.81 -9.02 -5.47
C ARG A 222 23.43 -7.86 -6.26
N PRO A 223 24.56 -8.02 -6.97
CA PRO A 223 25.10 -6.92 -7.77
C PRO A 223 24.14 -6.41 -8.83
N MET A 224 23.32 -7.30 -9.43
CA MET A 224 22.29 -6.90 -10.40
C MET A 224 21.20 -6.04 -9.73
N VAL A 225 20.72 -6.41 -8.54
CA VAL A 225 19.76 -5.63 -7.77
C VAL A 225 20.34 -4.28 -7.35
N GLU A 226 21.58 -4.24 -6.85
CA GLU A 226 22.24 -2.97 -6.48
C GLU A 226 22.40 -2.03 -7.69
N ILE A 227 22.77 -2.57 -8.85
CA ILE A 227 22.87 -1.77 -10.08
C ILE A 227 21.51 -1.25 -10.51
N ALA A 228 20.42 -2.06 -10.38
CA ALA A 228 19.07 -1.60 -10.65
C ALA A 228 18.68 -0.43 -9.74
N PHE A 229 18.92 -0.52 -8.43
CA PHE A 229 18.65 0.55 -7.47
C PHE A 229 19.45 1.83 -7.77
N LEU A 230 20.76 1.68 -8.05
CA LEU A 230 21.61 2.80 -8.46
C LEU A 230 21.12 3.46 -9.76
N ARG A 231 20.69 2.65 -10.74
CA ARG A 231 20.14 3.14 -12.01
C ARG A 231 18.85 3.93 -11.79
N VAL A 232 17.92 3.41 -10.97
CA VAL A 232 16.68 4.10 -10.62
C VAL A 232 16.97 5.44 -9.94
N ARG A 233 17.87 5.44 -8.97
CA ARG A 233 18.27 6.65 -8.25
C ARG A 233 18.91 7.69 -9.20
N TRP A 234 19.80 7.26 -10.07
CA TRP A 234 20.50 8.15 -11.01
C TRP A 234 19.57 8.69 -12.11
N LYS A 235 18.76 7.82 -12.73
CA LYS A 235 17.94 8.20 -13.90
C LYS A 235 16.63 8.91 -13.50
N TYR A 236 15.98 8.47 -12.43
CA TYR A 236 14.65 8.91 -12.04
C TYR A 236 14.62 9.71 -10.73
N GLY A 237 15.75 9.85 -10.03
CA GLY A 237 15.82 10.53 -8.74
C GLY A 237 15.08 9.80 -7.61
N LEU A 238 14.73 8.54 -7.80
CA LEU A 238 13.95 7.75 -6.85
C LEU A 238 14.87 6.83 -6.04
N ASP A 239 14.73 6.89 -4.72
CA ASP A 239 15.42 5.99 -3.80
C ASP A 239 14.49 4.83 -3.42
N MET A 240 14.73 3.66 -4.02
CA MET A 240 13.88 2.48 -3.81
C MET A 240 14.07 1.82 -2.44
N ASP A 241 15.13 2.15 -1.71
CA ASP A 241 15.30 1.72 -0.31
C ASP A 241 14.31 2.40 0.63
N GLN A 242 13.72 3.52 0.23
CA GLN A 242 12.67 4.20 0.97
C GLN A 242 11.26 3.64 0.69
N VAL A 243 11.13 2.64 -0.18
CA VAL A 243 9.88 1.91 -0.41
C VAL A 243 9.80 0.78 0.60
N SER A 244 9.20 1.10 1.76
CA SER A 244 9.15 0.22 2.93
C SER A 244 7.80 0.34 3.64
N PRO A 245 6.79 -0.48 3.26
CA PRO A 245 5.56 -0.64 4.03
C PRO A 245 5.80 -0.98 5.50
N GLU A 246 6.80 -1.83 5.78
CA GLU A 246 7.20 -2.24 7.12
C GLU A 246 7.58 -1.04 8.00
N ASP A 247 8.47 -0.17 7.52
CA ASP A 247 8.88 1.04 8.24
C ASP A 247 7.75 2.05 8.40
N ALA A 248 6.90 2.19 7.38
CA ALA A 248 5.78 3.13 7.41
C ALA A 248 4.76 2.73 8.50
N ILE A 249 4.44 1.44 8.60
CA ILE A 249 3.48 0.94 9.60
C ILE A 249 4.06 0.95 11.01
N ALA A 250 5.34 0.72 11.19
CA ALA A 250 5.99 0.85 12.50
C ALA A 250 5.82 2.26 13.11
N ARG A 251 5.63 3.29 12.25
CA ARG A 251 5.40 4.69 12.66
C ARG A 251 3.93 5.11 12.66
N SER A 252 3.01 4.24 12.23
CA SER A 252 1.57 4.53 12.15
C SER A 252 0.82 4.01 13.38
N HIS A 253 -0.27 4.72 13.74
CA HIS A 253 -1.20 4.30 14.79
C HIS A 253 -2.57 3.88 14.22
N ILE A 254 -2.71 3.85 12.90
CA ILE A 254 -3.94 3.41 12.25
C ILE A 254 -4.08 1.90 12.41
N PRO A 255 -5.26 1.39 12.81
CA PRO A 255 -5.52 -0.05 12.86
C PRO A 255 -5.36 -0.70 11.50
N VAL A 256 -4.54 -1.74 11.41
CA VAL A 256 -4.25 -2.49 10.17
C VAL A 256 -4.58 -3.96 10.36
N LEU A 257 -5.40 -4.50 9.46
CA LEU A 257 -5.58 -5.94 9.25
C LEU A 257 -4.76 -6.36 8.04
N LEU A 258 -3.73 -7.17 8.28
CA LEU A 258 -2.96 -7.84 7.24
C LEU A 258 -3.62 -9.16 6.91
N ILE A 259 -3.89 -9.41 5.63
CA ILE A 259 -4.42 -10.68 5.11
C ILE A 259 -3.37 -11.25 4.16
N HIS A 260 -3.06 -12.55 4.26
CA HIS A 260 -2.07 -13.15 3.36
C HIS A 260 -2.35 -14.63 3.11
N GLY A 261 -2.31 -15.04 1.86
CA GLY A 261 -2.43 -16.45 1.50
C GLY A 261 -1.22 -17.26 1.97
N GLN A 262 -1.43 -18.38 2.64
CA GLN A 262 -0.34 -19.21 3.13
C GLN A 262 0.53 -19.82 2.02
N ILE A 263 -0.05 -20.03 0.84
CA ILE A 263 0.64 -20.58 -0.32
C ILE A 263 0.92 -19.54 -1.41
N ASP A 264 0.94 -18.26 -1.03
CA ASP A 264 1.25 -17.16 -1.95
C ASP A 264 2.66 -17.34 -2.56
N ARG A 265 2.68 -17.63 -3.86
CA ARG A 265 3.90 -17.84 -4.65
C ARG A 265 4.43 -16.57 -5.28
N ASN A 266 3.61 -15.52 -5.31
CA ASN A 266 3.96 -14.24 -5.91
C ASN A 266 4.69 -13.34 -4.90
N ILE A 267 4.07 -13.11 -3.72
CA ILE A 267 4.68 -12.44 -2.58
C ILE A 267 4.59 -13.39 -1.39
N PRO A 268 5.69 -14.02 -0.97
CA PRO A 268 5.64 -15.00 0.12
C PRO A 268 5.12 -14.41 1.43
N VAL A 269 4.33 -15.18 2.19
CA VAL A 269 3.68 -14.77 3.45
C VAL A 269 4.67 -14.20 4.49
N ARG A 270 5.96 -14.51 4.38
CA ARG A 270 7.02 -13.92 5.22
C ARG A 270 7.05 -12.40 5.20
N HIS A 271 6.56 -11.76 4.11
CA HIS A 271 6.49 -10.30 4.02
C HIS A 271 5.46 -9.72 5.00
N SER A 272 4.25 -10.27 5.07
CA SER A 272 3.27 -9.83 6.08
C SER A 272 3.69 -10.18 7.50
N ARG A 273 4.40 -11.30 7.69
CA ARG A 273 4.99 -11.62 9.01
C ARG A 273 6.03 -10.59 9.43
N ALA A 274 6.92 -10.16 8.52
CA ALA A 274 7.90 -9.11 8.79
C ALA A 274 7.23 -7.77 9.14
N ILE A 275 6.19 -7.36 8.39
CA ILE A 275 5.41 -6.16 8.70
C ILE A 275 4.76 -6.27 10.09
N HIS A 276 4.17 -7.42 10.42
CA HIS A 276 3.54 -7.65 11.73
C HIS A 276 4.56 -7.67 12.87
N GLU A 277 5.74 -8.23 12.65
CA GLU A 277 6.85 -8.23 13.63
C GLU A 277 7.34 -6.80 13.90
N ALA A 278 7.50 -5.98 12.86
CA ALA A 278 7.90 -4.57 12.99
C ALA A 278 6.80 -3.70 13.62
N ALA A 279 5.53 -4.10 13.48
CA ALA A 279 4.35 -3.37 13.95
C ALA A 279 3.35 -4.30 14.65
N PRO A 280 3.63 -4.75 15.91
CA PRO A 280 2.80 -5.72 16.62
C PRO A 280 1.37 -5.27 16.92
N GLN A 281 1.06 -3.98 16.76
CA GLN A 281 -0.30 -3.43 16.84
C GLN A 281 -1.18 -3.81 15.65
N THR A 282 -0.63 -4.38 14.58
CA THR A 282 -1.37 -4.91 13.45
C THR A 282 -1.99 -6.27 13.80
N VAL A 283 -2.99 -6.69 13.05
CA VAL A 283 -3.53 -8.06 13.12
C VAL A 283 -3.17 -8.78 11.83
N LEU A 284 -2.58 -9.97 11.92
CA LEU A 284 -2.26 -10.80 10.76
C LEU A 284 -3.20 -12.00 10.69
N TRP A 285 -3.86 -12.15 9.55
CA TRP A 285 -4.63 -13.34 9.19
C TRP A 285 -3.98 -14.05 8.01
N GLU A 286 -3.38 -15.20 8.26
CA GLU A 286 -2.86 -16.10 7.24
C GLU A 286 -3.96 -17.04 6.77
N VAL A 287 -4.33 -16.98 5.49
CA VAL A 287 -5.46 -17.74 4.93
C VAL A 287 -4.98 -19.08 4.41
N PRO A 288 -5.42 -20.21 5.01
CA PRO A 288 -5.03 -21.54 4.56
C PRO A 288 -5.48 -21.79 3.10
N GLY A 289 -4.57 -22.31 2.28
CA GLY A 289 -4.87 -22.68 0.90
C GLY A 289 -5.05 -21.52 -0.08
N ALA A 290 -5.00 -20.26 0.37
CA ALA A 290 -5.04 -19.11 -0.51
C ALA A 290 -3.67 -18.85 -1.16
N ASP A 291 -3.66 -18.58 -2.46
CA ASP A 291 -2.53 -18.03 -3.20
C ASP A 291 -2.58 -16.49 -3.18
N HIS A 292 -1.84 -15.81 -4.03
CA HIS A 292 -1.71 -14.36 -4.10
C HIS A 292 -3.07 -13.65 -4.26
N CYS A 293 -3.41 -12.74 -3.32
CA CYS A 293 -4.69 -12.00 -3.27
C CYS A 293 -5.91 -12.93 -3.40
N GLY A 294 -5.81 -14.16 -2.87
CA GLY A 294 -6.81 -15.21 -3.01
C GLY A 294 -7.71 -15.40 -1.80
N ALA A 295 -7.65 -14.55 -0.77
CA ALA A 295 -8.37 -14.76 0.47
C ALA A 295 -9.90 -14.73 0.29
N ILE A 296 -10.41 -13.79 -0.49
CA ILE A 296 -11.85 -13.69 -0.78
C ILE A 296 -12.39 -14.94 -1.52
N ALA A 297 -11.58 -15.55 -2.39
CA ALA A 297 -11.97 -16.76 -3.10
C ALA A 297 -11.86 -18.01 -2.21
N ALA A 298 -10.80 -18.11 -1.38
CA ALA A 298 -10.53 -19.27 -0.55
C ALA A 298 -11.46 -19.35 0.68
N ALA A 299 -11.81 -18.20 1.27
CA ALA A 299 -12.60 -18.13 2.50
C ALA A 299 -13.62 -16.97 2.48
N PRO A 300 -14.60 -16.94 1.54
CA PRO A 300 -15.42 -15.76 1.27
C PRO A 300 -16.19 -15.26 2.49
N ARG A 301 -16.83 -16.15 3.25
CA ARG A 301 -17.60 -15.77 4.45
C ARG A 301 -16.71 -15.25 5.57
N GLU A 302 -15.56 -15.87 5.77
CA GLU A 302 -14.61 -15.47 6.80
C GLU A 302 -13.96 -14.14 6.43
N PHE A 303 -13.61 -13.95 5.16
CA PHE A 303 -13.10 -12.69 4.63
C PHE A 303 -14.06 -11.54 4.89
N GLU A 304 -15.32 -11.69 4.49
CA GLU A 304 -16.38 -10.70 4.71
C GLU A 304 -16.54 -10.39 6.21
N THR A 305 -16.66 -11.41 7.05
CA THR A 305 -16.83 -11.25 8.50
C THR A 305 -15.64 -10.51 9.14
N ARG A 306 -14.41 -10.86 8.78
CA ARG A 306 -13.21 -10.24 9.35
C ARG A 306 -13.04 -8.81 8.90
N VAL A 307 -13.25 -8.51 7.62
CA VAL A 307 -13.10 -7.16 7.07
C VAL A 307 -14.14 -6.22 7.66
N LEU A 308 -15.42 -6.61 7.66
CA LEU A 308 -16.49 -5.77 8.19
C LEU A 308 -16.37 -5.61 9.71
N GLY A 309 -16.09 -6.68 10.44
CA GLY A 309 -15.86 -6.63 11.88
C GLY A 309 -14.67 -5.74 12.25
N TRP A 310 -13.61 -5.71 11.42
CA TRP A 310 -12.46 -4.82 11.59
C TRP A 310 -12.86 -3.35 11.45
N PHE A 311 -13.65 -3.03 10.43
CA PHE A 311 -14.13 -1.67 10.21
C PHE A 311 -15.08 -1.19 11.30
N ASP A 312 -15.98 -2.06 11.76
CA ASP A 312 -16.93 -1.74 12.84
C ASP A 312 -16.22 -1.50 14.17
N ALA A 313 -15.23 -2.31 14.52
CA ALA A 313 -14.42 -2.13 15.73
C ALA A 313 -13.69 -0.78 15.75
N ALA A 314 -13.12 -0.38 14.61
CA ALA A 314 -12.45 0.91 14.47
C ALA A 314 -13.43 2.10 14.61
N MET A 315 -14.66 1.97 14.11
CA MET A 315 -15.68 3.00 14.25
C MET A 315 -16.10 3.19 15.71
N VAL A 316 -16.28 2.11 16.47
CA VAL A 316 -16.59 2.16 17.91
C VAL A 316 -15.47 2.84 18.69
N THR A 317 -14.21 2.51 18.40
CA THR A 317 -13.03 3.12 19.03
C THR A 317 -12.99 4.63 18.79
N LYS A 318 -13.25 5.08 17.57
CA LYS A 318 -13.30 6.51 17.22
C LYS A 318 -14.44 7.23 17.96
N ALA A 319 -15.63 6.64 18.03
CA ALA A 319 -16.76 7.21 18.74
C ALA A 319 -16.47 7.40 20.23
N ASN A 320 -15.87 6.41 20.89
CA ASN A 320 -15.49 6.46 22.30
C ASN A 320 -14.43 7.55 22.56
N ALA A 321 -13.43 7.69 21.67
CA ALA A 321 -12.40 8.73 21.78
C ALA A 321 -12.99 10.15 21.68
N LEU A 322 -14.00 10.37 20.86
CA LEU A 322 -14.69 11.65 20.72
C LEU A 322 -15.53 11.98 21.98
N THR A 323 -16.20 10.99 22.54
CA THR A 323 -17.01 11.14 23.77
C THR A 323 -16.14 11.50 24.97
N THR A 324 -15.00 10.82 25.12
CA THR A 324 -14.04 11.08 26.21
C THR A 324 -13.41 12.48 26.11
N LYS A 325 -13.11 12.96 24.90
CA LYS A 325 -12.64 14.35 24.69
C LYS A 325 -13.71 15.38 25.02
N GLY A 326 -14.98 15.13 24.68
CA GLY A 326 -16.12 15.99 25.00
C GLY A 326 -16.30 16.13 26.50
N THR A 327 -16.23 15.05 27.26
CA THR A 327 -16.36 15.03 28.72
C THR A 327 -15.24 15.82 29.41
N LYS A 328 -13.98 15.66 28.97
CA LYS A 328 -12.84 16.42 29.52
C LYS A 328 -12.93 17.94 29.25
N VAL A 329 -13.46 18.34 28.10
CA VAL A 329 -13.66 19.77 27.78
C VAL A 329 -14.78 20.37 28.66
N HIS A 330 -15.84 19.61 28.95
CA HIS A 330 -16.90 20.07 29.86
C HIS A 330 -16.44 20.18 31.32
N GLU A 331 -15.64 19.23 31.82
CA GLU A 331 -15.04 19.31 33.15
C GLU A 331 -14.03 20.47 33.28
N GLY A 332 -13.20 20.71 32.28
CA GLY A 332 -12.28 21.85 32.23
C GLY A 332 -13.02 23.18 32.26
N LYS A 333 -14.12 23.34 31.53
CA LYS A 333 -14.98 24.55 31.58
C LYS A 333 -15.72 24.72 32.92
N ARG A 334 -16.12 23.63 33.59
CA ARG A 334 -16.72 23.70 34.95
C ARG A 334 -15.69 24.14 35.98
N ARG A 335 -14.46 23.63 35.95
CA ARG A 335 -13.39 24.01 36.87
C ARG A 335 -12.95 25.48 36.67
N SER A 336 -12.87 25.98 35.44
CA SER A 336 -12.53 27.39 35.18
C SER A 336 -13.64 28.38 35.59
N ARG A 337 -14.94 27.94 35.58
CA ARG A 337 -16.04 28.77 36.11
C ARG A 337 -16.13 28.75 37.65
N ALA A 338 -15.69 27.69 38.32
CA ALA A 338 -15.65 27.58 39.77
C ALA A 338 -14.47 28.35 40.43
N ALA A 339 -13.47 28.75 39.65
CA ALA A 339 -12.27 29.43 40.11
C ALA A 339 -12.29 30.97 39.95
N ALA A 340 -13.42 31.58 39.54
CA ALA A 340 -13.55 33.02 39.47
C ALA A 340 -13.82 33.59 40.88
N PRO A 341 -13.00 34.54 41.41
CA PRO A 341 -13.24 35.15 42.72
C PRO A 341 -14.51 35.98 42.71
N PRO A 342 -15.26 36.07 43.83
CA PRO A 342 -16.43 36.93 43.95
C PRO A 342 -16.06 38.41 43.75
N MET A 343 -16.82 39.11 42.91
CA MET A 343 -16.70 40.55 42.71
C MET A 343 -16.99 41.25 44.03
N ALA A 344 -16.06 42.10 44.50
CA ALA A 344 -16.23 42.96 45.67
C ALA A 344 -17.39 43.95 45.44
N PRO A 345 -18.21 44.26 46.47
CA PRO A 345 -19.28 45.23 46.37
C PRO A 345 -18.70 46.64 46.22
N GLY A 346 -19.22 47.36 45.23
CA GLY A 346 -18.83 48.72 44.91
C GLY A 346 -19.11 49.65 46.09
N GLY A 347 -18.07 50.37 46.58
CA GLY A 347 -18.19 51.45 47.55
C GLY A 347 -18.87 52.68 46.91
N ALA A 348 -19.93 53.11 47.51
CA ALA A 348 -20.57 54.40 47.22
C ALA A 348 -19.61 55.55 47.54
N MET A 349 -19.30 56.39 46.56
CA MET A 349 -18.64 57.68 46.79
C MET A 349 -19.72 58.74 47.05
N HIS A 350 -19.72 59.34 48.26
CA HIS A 350 -20.42 60.57 48.60
C HIS A 350 -19.74 61.75 47.89
N ALA A 351 -20.56 62.57 47.30
CA ALA A 351 -20.17 63.90 46.83
C ALA A 351 -20.01 64.89 48.01
N GLU A 352 -18.96 65.70 48.05
CA GLU A 352 -18.89 67.09 48.35
C GLU A 352 -17.92 67.77 47.39
#